data_7b0eb15d29c24be4eea1addace0e439c
#
_entry.id   7b0eb15d29c24be4eea1addace0e439c
#
_cell.length_a   1.000
_cell.length_b   1.000
_cell.length_c   1.000
_cell.angle_alpha   90.00
_cell.angle_beta   90.00
_cell.angle_gamma   90.00
#
_symmetry.space_group_name_H-M   'P 1'
#
loop_
_entity.id
_entity.type
_entity.pdbx_description
1 polymer ?
#
loop_
_entity_poly.entity_id
_entity_poly.type
_entity_poly.pdbx_seq_one_letter_code
_entity_poly.pdbx_strand_id
1 'polypeptide(L)'
;MTTTATSGQASPAETQGLPQPRTFDEVPGWFYRTDLVLFDWFLTRQRDLRHRGDLLEMGAYLGKSAVLMGAYLDAPEERFTVCDLFDSDAAPDEANGREMRHSYSTLTRRAFEANYLSFHDELPRILQAPTTVVPGEVADGSCRFVHVDASHLYEHVHGDIAAARDTLGPEGIVVLDDYRSDHTPGVACATWQAVLESGLRPVCVSSHKFYGTWGDPRPWQDALHTELRARGKCWLQWQQVAGQRLLLVGARKADPPTLPVSRHASPASAAGRKPPPRAAAARRLAVDLLPPVMTRALRRARR
;
A
#
# COMPACT_ATOMS: atom_id res chain seq x y z
N MET A 1 45.23 -2.88 7.95
CA MET A 1 44.81 -1.68 7.23
C MET A 1 43.31 -1.55 7.42
N THR A 2 42.93 -0.63 8.29
CA THR A 2 41.54 -0.45 8.76
C THR A 2 40.92 0.61 7.88
N THR A 3 39.97 0.22 7.06
CA THR A 3 39.22 1.16 6.18
C THR A 3 38.02 1.69 6.97
N THR A 4 38.08 2.92 7.40
CA THR A 4 37.02 3.68 8.04
C THR A 4 35.98 4.05 6.99
N ALA A 5 34.76 3.53 7.12
CA ALA A 5 33.64 3.95 6.32
C ALA A 5 33.16 5.33 6.80
N THR A 6 33.31 6.33 5.95
CA THR A 6 32.85 7.70 6.18
C THR A 6 31.36 7.74 5.88
N SER A 7 30.51 7.97 6.89
CA SER A 7 29.10 8.30 6.73
C SER A 7 29.01 9.69 6.09
N GLY A 8 28.75 9.73 4.79
CA GLY A 8 28.49 10.95 4.06
C GLY A 8 27.14 11.54 4.46
N GLN A 9 27.14 12.61 5.26
CA GLN A 9 25.97 13.48 5.40
C GLN A 9 25.75 14.20 4.05
N ALA A 10 24.55 14.05 3.50
CA ALA A 10 24.17 14.74 2.27
C ALA A 10 24.32 16.28 2.43
N SER A 11 24.85 16.93 1.40
CA SER A 11 25.05 18.38 1.37
C SER A 11 23.70 19.13 1.45
N PRO A 12 23.62 20.29 2.15
CA PRO A 12 22.39 21.11 2.23
C PRO A 12 21.83 21.55 0.88
N ALA A 13 22.64 21.59 -0.18
CA ALA A 13 22.21 21.91 -1.54
C ALA A 13 21.40 20.77 -2.20
N GLU A 14 21.58 19.52 -1.76
CA GLU A 14 20.88 18.34 -2.32
C GLU A 14 19.48 18.12 -1.76
N THR A 15 19.12 18.81 -0.68
CA THR A 15 17.80 18.71 -0.01
C THR A 15 16.82 19.80 -0.41
N GLN A 16 17.24 20.80 -1.19
CA GLN A 16 16.34 21.85 -1.67
C GLN A 16 15.36 21.28 -2.71
N GLY A 17 14.07 21.26 -2.37
CA GLY A 17 12.98 20.83 -3.25
C GLY A 17 12.42 19.45 -2.98
N LEU A 18 13.01 18.66 -2.08
CA LEU A 18 12.44 17.35 -1.70
C LEU A 18 11.21 17.52 -0.78
N PRO A 19 10.22 16.62 -0.87
CA PRO A 19 9.03 16.69 -0.03
C PRO A 19 9.37 16.53 1.45
N GLN A 20 8.69 17.31 2.29
CA GLN A 20 8.77 17.27 3.76
C GLN A 20 7.35 17.24 4.34
N PRO A 21 6.60 16.13 4.15
CA PRO A 21 5.23 16.05 4.62
C PRO A 21 5.20 16.16 6.15
N ARG A 22 4.30 17.01 6.67
CA ARG A 22 4.09 17.23 8.10
C ARG A 22 3.09 16.25 8.71
N THR A 23 2.25 15.68 7.87
CA THR A 23 1.23 14.71 8.25
C THR A 23 1.17 13.60 7.22
N PHE A 24 0.71 12.42 7.62
CA PHE A 24 0.49 11.28 6.73
C PHE A 24 -0.40 11.63 5.52
N ASP A 25 -1.40 12.49 5.72
CA ASP A 25 -2.30 12.92 4.64
C ASP A 25 -1.58 13.75 3.56
N GLU A 26 -0.46 14.37 3.88
CA GLU A 26 0.34 15.17 2.94
C GLU A 26 1.24 14.32 2.04
N VAL A 27 1.50 13.06 2.41
CA VAL A 27 2.16 12.11 1.50
C VAL A 27 1.22 11.85 0.33
N PRO A 28 1.64 12.10 -0.93
CA PRO A 28 0.80 11.83 -2.09
C PRO A 28 0.53 10.33 -2.25
N GLY A 29 -0.67 9.98 -2.73
CA GLY A 29 -1.09 8.59 -2.96
C GLY A 29 -2.54 8.38 -2.55
N TRP A 30 -3.10 7.27 -3.01
CA TRP A 30 -4.50 6.89 -2.80
C TRP A 30 -4.57 5.80 -1.74
N PHE A 31 -4.99 6.16 -0.53
CA PHE A 31 -5.18 5.21 0.55
C PHE A 31 -6.45 5.55 1.31
N TYR A 32 -7.46 4.71 1.19
CA TYR A 32 -8.79 5.00 1.69
C TYR A 32 -8.95 4.63 3.16
N ARG A 33 -9.90 5.29 3.85
CA ARG A 33 -10.17 5.07 5.27
C ARG A 33 -10.42 3.60 5.63
N THR A 34 -11.16 2.88 4.79
CA THR A 34 -11.43 1.46 5.03
C THR A 34 -10.13 0.65 5.01
N ASP A 35 -9.24 0.95 4.07
CA ASP A 35 -7.98 0.23 3.93
C ASP A 35 -6.97 0.61 5.00
N LEU A 36 -6.97 1.86 5.50
CA LEU A 36 -6.22 2.23 6.71
C LEU A 36 -6.63 1.38 7.91
N VAL A 37 -7.94 1.18 8.12
CA VAL A 37 -8.46 0.35 9.21
C VAL A 37 -8.11 -1.13 9.02
N LEU A 38 -8.14 -1.62 7.78
CA LEU A 38 -7.83 -3.03 7.49
C LEU A 38 -6.33 -3.31 7.60
N PHE A 39 -5.46 -2.44 7.07
CA PHE A 39 -4.01 -2.60 7.23
C PHE A 39 -3.61 -2.59 8.70
N ASP A 40 -4.09 -1.60 9.48
CA ASP A 40 -3.89 -1.55 10.93
C ASP A 40 -4.35 -2.84 11.60
N TRP A 41 -5.54 -3.33 11.25
CA TRP A 41 -6.10 -4.52 11.86
C TRP A 41 -5.26 -5.77 11.54
N PHE A 42 -4.91 -6.02 10.27
CA PHE A 42 -4.14 -7.20 9.88
C PHE A 42 -2.73 -7.17 10.46
N LEU A 43 -2.03 -6.05 10.33
CA LEU A 43 -0.64 -5.92 10.78
C LEU A 43 -0.53 -5.96 12.31
N THR A 44 -1.47 -5.35 13.04
CA THR A 44 -1.56 -5.46 14.50
C THR A 44 -1.88 -6.90 14.92
N ARG A 45 -2.86 -7.51 14.27
CA ARG A 45 -3.25 -8.90 14.56
C ARG A 45 -2.12 -9.88 14.35
N GLN A 46 -1.34 -9.74 13.28
CA GLN A 46 -0.15 -10.56 13.04
C GLN A 46 0.86 -10.42 14.19
N ARG A 47 1.14 -9.19 14.65
CA ARG A 47 2.03 -8.96 15.80
C ARG A 47 1.49 -9.60 17.07
N ASP A 48 0.21 -9.42 17.37
CA ASP A 48 -0.45 -9.98 18.57
C ASP A 48 -0.40 -11.51 18.59
N LEU A 49 -0.57 -12.14 17.42
CA LEU A 49 -0.45 -13.59 17.24
C LEU A 49 1.00 -14.08 17.13
N ARG A 50 1.98 -13.16 17.11
CA ARG A 50 3.40 -13.45 16.89
C ARG A 50 3.67 -14.14 15.54
N HIS A 51 2.86 -13.85 14.54
CA HIS A 51 3.15 -14.24 13.16
C HIS A 51 4.29 -13.35 12.66
N ARG A 52 5.49 -13.91 12.64
CA ARG A 52 6.72 -13.22 12.23
C ARG A 52 6.96 -13.38 10.74
N GLY A 53 7.69 -12.44 10.17
CA GLY A 53 8.09 -12.44 8.79
C GLY A 53 8.23 -11.03 8.24
N ASP A 54 8.83 -10.94 7.09
CA ASP A 54 9.12 -9.70 6.39
C ASP A 54 7.85 -9.02 5.85
N LEU A 55 7.96 -7.75 5.54
CA LEU A 55 6.95 -7.00 4.78
C LEU A 55 7.45 -6.78 3.36
N LEU A 56 6.57 -6.89 2.38
CA LEU A 56 6.88 -6.64 0.98
C LEU A 56 5.82 -5.72 0.36
N GLU A 57 6.26 -4.71 -0.39
CA GLU A 57 5.40 -3.89 -1.23
C GLU A 57 5.92 -3.89 -2.67
N MET A 58 5.06 -4.23 -3.60
CA MET A 58 5.29 -4.19 -5.04
C MET A 58 4.48 -3.04 -5.62
N GLY A 59 5.16 -1.95 -6.04
CA GLY A 59 4.57 -0.67 -6.37
C GLY A 59 4.33 0.19 -5.12
N ALA A 60 5.05 1.28 -4.98
CA ALA A 60 4.99 2.12 -3.78
C ALA A 60 4.67 3.59 -4.09
N TYR A 61 4.77 3.99 -5.36
CA TYR A 61 4.60 5.38 -5.77
C TYR A 61 5.42 6.34 -4.89
N LEU A 62 4.82 7.29 -4.22
CA LEU A 62 5.48 8.25 -3.32
C LEU A 62 5.48 7.82 -1.84
N GLY A 63 5.15 6.54 -1.56
CA GLY A 63 5.40 5.89 -0.28
C GLY A 63 4.29 5.99 0.75
N LYS A 64 3.05 6.33 0.39
CA LYS A 64 1.97 6.49 1.38
C LYS A 64 1.65 5.19 2.12
N SER A 65 1.50 4.10 1.41
CA SER A 65 1.30 2.75 1.95
C SER A 65 2.55 2.25 2.66
N ALA A 66 3.74 2.47 2.07
CA ALA A 66 5.03 2.12 2.66
C ALA A 66 5.22 2.77 4.05
N VAL A 67 4.93 4.07 4.17
CA VAL A 67 4.99 4.80 5.46
C VAL A 67 4.09 4.15 6.51
N LEU A 68 2.88 3.71 6.12
CA LEU A 68 1.99 3.01 7.05
C LEU A 68 2.56 1.64 7.42
N MET A 69 2.97 0.84 6.43
CA MET A 69 3.47 -0.52 6.65
C MET A 69 4.74 -0.52 7.52
N GLY A 70 5.67 0.39 7.27
CA GLY A 70 6.91 0.51 8.04
C GLY A 70 6.69 0.73 9.54
N ALA A 71 5.57 1.34 9.96
CA ALA A 71 5.23 1.51 11.37
C ALA A 71 4.87 0.19 12.09
N TYR A 72 4.67 -0.89 11.35
CA TYR A 72 4.36 -2.22 11.89
C TYR A 72 5.53 -3.20 11.78
N LEU A 73 6.68 -2.75 11.29
CA LEU A 73 7.89 -3.57 11.22
C LEU A 73 8.40 -3.84 12.64
N ASP A 74 8.75 -5.08 12.94
CA ASP A 74 9.34 -5.48 14.22
C ASP A 74 10.87 -5.66 14.02
N ALA A 75 11.56 -4.52 13.84
CA ALA A 75 13.01 -4.53 13.67
C ALA A 75 13.72 -4.88 15.01
N PRO A 76 14.88 -5.55 14.96
CA PRO A 76 15.66 -5.91 13.78
C PRO A 76 15.33 -7.28 13.16
N GLU A 77 14.33 -8.01 13.66
CA GLU A 77 14.03 -9.39 13.25
C GLU A 77 13.35 -9.46 11.90
N GLU A 78 12.64 -8.39 11.49
CA GLU A 78 11.91 -8.33 10.24
C GLU A 78 12.50 -7.28 9.29
N ARG A 79 12.39 -7.51 7.99
CA ARG A 79 12.79 -6.57 6.94
C ARG A 79 11.56 -6.07 6.21
N PHE A 80 11.64 -4.83 5.75
CA PHE A 80 10.67 -4.30 4.80
C PHE A 80 11.36 -4.10 3.45
N THR A 81 10.83 -4.74 2.41
CA THR A 81 11.30 -4.59 1.02
C THR A 81 10.24 -3.87 0.21
N VAL A 82 10.67 -2.87 -0.56
CA VAL A 82 9.84 -2.12 -1.52
C VAL A 82 10.44 -2.31 -2.90
N CYS A 83 9.63 -2.78 -3.85
CA CYS A 83 10.01 -2.93 -5.25
C CYS A 83 9.17 -1.99 -6.11
N ASP A 84 9.82 -1.04 -6.79
CA ASP A 84 9.18 -0.07 -7.67
C ASP A 84 10.14 0.37 -8.78
N LEU A 85 9.62 0.66 -9.95
CA LEU A 85 10.41 1.23 -11.06
C LEU A 85 10.88 2.65 -10.76
N PHE A 86 10.09 3.40 -10.00
CA PHE A 86 10.28 4.83 -9.76
C PHE A 86 10.47 5.60 -11.07
N ASP A 87 11.60 6.30 -11.20
CA ASP A 87 12.02 7.10 -12.35
C ASP A 87 12.99 6.36 -13.27
N SER A 88 13.09 5.02 -13.17
CA SER A 88 13.94 4.24 -14.08
C SER A 88 13.31 4.08 -15.45
N ASP A 89 14.16 4.03 -16.49
CA ASP A 89 13.75 3.81 -17.89
C ASP A 89 13.39 2.34 -18.20
N ALA A 90 13.32 1.49 -17.19
CA ALA A 90 13.19 0.04 -17.32
C ALA A 90 11.76 -0.45 -17.59
N ALA A 91 10.86 0.40 -18.11
CA ALA A 91 9.50 -0.04 -18.47
C ALA A 91 9.56 -1.07 -19.62
N PRO A 92 9.21 -2.34 -19.38
CA PRO A 92 9.41 -3.41 -20.36
C PRO A 92 8.43 -3.35 -21.54
N ASP A 93 7.39 -2.53 -21.49
CA ASP A 93 6.40 -2.39 -22.55
C ASP A 93 5.89 -0.94 -22.71
N GLU A 94 5.37 -0.66 -23.94
CA GLU A 94 4.89 0.68 -24.28
C GLU A 94 3.67 1.15 -23.48
N ALA A 95 2.82 0.24 -23.00
CA ALA A 95 1.61 0.58 -22.24
C ALA A 95 2.00 1.07 -20.85
N ASN A 96 2.88 0.33 -20.17
CA ASN A 96 3.45 0.71 -18.88
C ASN A 96 4.24 2.02 -18.98
N GLY A 97 5.08 2.15 -20.02
CA GLY A 97 5.82 3.38 -20.28
C GLY A 97 4.92 4.60 -20.55
N ARG A 98 3.76 4.42 -21.19
CA ARG A 98 2.77 5.50 -21.39
C ARG A 98 2.09 5.88 -20.09
N GLU A 99 1.70 4.92 -19.28
CA GLU A 99 1.09 5.16 -17.96
C GLU A 99 2.04 5.90 -17.02
N MET A 100 3.29 5.47 -16.93
CA MET A 100 4.35 6.10 -16.15
C MET A 100 4.54 7.58 -16.55
N ARG A 101 4.76 7.85 -17.84
CA ARG A 101 4.96 9.24 -18.32
C ARG A 101 3.75 10.13 -18.11
N HIS A 102 2.54 9.58 -18.21
CA HIS A 102 1.32 10.36 -18.16
C HIS A 102 0.81 10.58 -16.73
N SER A 103 0.87 9.58 -15.87
CA SER A 103 0.25 9.59 -14.54
C SER A 103 1.26 9.87 -13.43
N TYR A 104 2.53 9.51 -13.60
CA TYR A 104 3.54 9.49 -12.54
C TYR A 104 4.76 10.39 -12.82
N SER A 105 4.58 11.49 -13.56
CA SER A 105 5.68 12.40 -13.94
C SER A 105 6.44 13.06 -12.79
N THR A 106 5.94 12.97 -11.56
CA THR A 106 6.59 13.47 -10.34
C THR A 106 7.16 12.35 -9.48
N LEU A 107 6.99 11.09 -9.91
CA LEU A 107 7.52 9.93 -9.23
C LEU A 107 9.03 9.88 -9.43
N THR A 108 9.77 9.95 -8.33
CA THR A 108 11.20 9.68 -8.28
C THR A 108 11.53 8.89 -7.03
N ARG A 109 12.54 8.06 -7.08
CA ARG A 109 13.04 7.34 -5.90
C ARG A 109 13.40 8.32 -4.77
N ARG A 110 14.06 9.44 -5.08
CA ARG A 110 14.42 10.46 -4.07
C ARG A 110 13.19 11.06 -3.37
N ALA A 111 12.08 11.27 -4.09
CA ALA A 111 10.86 11.78 -3.50
C ALA A 111 10.20 10.74 -2.57
N PHE A 112 10.21 9.45 -2.96
CA PHE A 112 9.80 8.35 -2.09
C PHE A 112 10.65 8.30 -0.81
N GLU A 113 11.98 8.28 -0.94
CA GLU A 113 12.91 8.25 0.19
C GLU A 113 12.68 9.42 1.16
N ALA A 114 12.51 10.64 0.65
CA ALA A 114 12.25 11.82 1.46
C ALA A 114 10.91 11.74 2.21
N ASN A 115 9.84 11.26 1.54
CA ASN A 115 8.56 11.02 2.18
C ASN A 115 8.68 9.97 3.29
N TYR A 116 9.30 8.83 3.01
CA TYR A 116 9.45 7.74 3.96
C TYR A 116 10.26 8.16 5.18
N LEU A 117 11.44 8.78 4.97
CA LEU A 117 12.31 9.29 6.04
C LEU A 117 11.68 10.45 6.83
N SER A 118 10.60 11.06 6.37
CA SER A 118 9.84 12.01 7.18
C SER A 118 9.12 11.34 8.36
N PHE A 119 8.94 10.02 8.34
CA PHE A 119 8.20 9.26 9.36
C PHE A 119 9.01 8.14 10.00
N HIS A 120 10.09 7.70 9.37
CA HIS A 120 10.95 6.59 9.81
C HIS A 120 12.42 7.03 9.82
N ASP A 121 13.24 6.39 10.64
CA ASP A 121 14.66 6.73 10.78
C ASP A 121 15.52 6.06 9.71
N GLU A 122 15.10 4.92 9.18
CA GLU A 122 15.83 4.13 8.20
C GLU A 122 14.93 3.80 7.00
N LEU A 123 15.54 3.73 5.82
CA LEU A 123 14.85 3.32 4.60
C LEU A 123 14.55 1.82 4.61
N PRO A 124 13.47 1.37 3.97
CA PRO A 124 13.29 -0.03 3.65
C PRO A 124 14.35 -0.48 2.64
N ARG A 125 14.51 -1.78 2.46
CA ARG A 125 15.28 -2.30 1.31
C ARG A 125 14.56 -1.92 0.04
N ILE A 126 15.20 -1.13 -0.84
CA ILE A 126 14.62 -0.66 -2.08
C ILE A 126 15.17 -1.45 -3.25
N LEU A 127 14.29 -2.10 -4.00
CA LEU A 127 14.55 -2.71 -5.30
C LEU A 127 14.00 -1.77 -6.38
N GLN A 128 14.88 -0.97 -6.99
CA GLN A 128 14.50 -0.09 -8.11
C GLN A 128 14.54 -0.90 -9.41
N ALA A 129 13.51 -1.71 -9.62
CA ALA A 129 13.44 -2.68 -10.70
C ALA A 129 11.98 -3.06 -11.00
N PRO A 130 11.70 -3.73 -12.13
CA PRO A 130 10.43 -4.40 -12.36
C PRO A 130 10.16 -5.45 -11.27
N THR A 131 8.89 -5.66 -10.91
CA THR A 131 8.48 -6.63 -9.89
C THR A 131 8.88 -8.08 -10.20
N THR A 132 9.19 -8.37 -11.45
CA THR A 132 9.70 -9.68 -11.90
C THR A 132 11.02 -10.11 -11.22
N VAL A 133 11.76 -9.18 -10.58
CA VAL A 133 12.98 -9.52 -9.82
C VAL A 133 12.67 -10.09 -8.43
N VAL A 134 11.46 -9.85 -7.91
CA VAL A 134 11.08 -10.20 -6.52
C VAL A 134 11.33 -11.67 -6.18
N PRO A 135 11.00 -12.67 -7.05
CA PRO A 135 11.28 -14.08 -6.72
C PRO A 135 12.75 -14.44 -6.53
N GLY A 136 13.68 -13.63 -7.10
CA GLY A 136 15.12 -13.82 -6.92
C GLY A 136 15.74 -13.03 -5.77
N GLU A 137 15.00 -12.05 -5.24
CA GLU A 137 15.48 -11.07 -4.27
C GLU A 137 14.86 -11.23 -2.88
N VAL A 138 13.67 -11.79 -2.78
CA VAL A 138 12.93 -12.04 -1.55
C VAL A 138 12.79 -13.55 -1.38
N ALA A 139 13.17 -14.07 -0.22
CA ALA A 139 13.16 -15.51 0.03
C ALA A 139 11.73 -16.07 0.11
N ASP A 140 11.54 -17.29 -0.39
CA ASP A 140 10.26 -17.98 -0.31
C ASP A 140 9.80 -18.14 1.14
N GLY A 141 8.52 -17.89 1.37
CA GLY A 141 7.87 -18.03 2.67
C GLY A 141 8.36 -17.04 3.74
N SER A 142 9.18 -16.04 3.39
CA SER A 142 9.75 -15.11 4.37
C SER A 142 8.79 -13.99 4.79
N CYS A 143 7.79 -13.67 3.99
CA CYS A 143 6.90 -12.55 4.24
C CYS A 143 5.65 -12.96 5.03
N ARG A 144 5.23 -12.11 5.97
CA ARG A 144 3.92 -12.21 6.63
C ARG A 144 2.86 -11.33 5.99
N PHE A 145 3.26 -10.29 5.26
CA PHE A 145 2.33 -9.36 4.61
C PHE A 145 2.93 -8.86 3.30
N VAL A 146 2.16 -8.99 2.22
CA VAL A 146 2.54 -8.53 0.89
C VAL A 146 1.45 -7.62 0.34
N HIS A 147 1.81 -6.41 -0.10
CA HIS A 147 0.94 -5.46 -0.79
C HIS A 147 1.35 -5.37 -2.25
N VAL A 148 0.42 -5.65 -3.17
CA VAL A 148 0.61 -5.59 -4.62
C VAL A 148 -0.16 -4.40 -5.15
N ASP A 149 0.54 -3.39 -5.65
CA ASP A 149 0.00 -2.11 -6.14
C ASP A 149 0.90 -1.53 -7.26
N ALA A 150 1.43 -2.40 -8.13
CA ALA A 150 2.41 -2.01 -9.14
C ALA A 150 1.78 -1.70 -10.50
N SER A 151 1.34 -2.71 -11.22
CA SER A 151 0.81 -2.60 -12.58
C SER A 151 -0.68 -2.95 -12.62
N HIS A 152 -1.39 -2.42 -13.62
CA HIS A 152 -2.81 -2.73 -13.86
C HIS A 152 -3.00 -3.72 -15.03
N LEU A 153 -1.93 -4.11 -15.71
CA LEU A 153 -1.98 -5.08 -16.80
C LEU A 153 -2.08 -6.49 -16.25
N TYR A 154 -2.97 -7.30 -16.86
CA TYR A 154 -3.25 -8.66 -16.39
C TYR A 154 -1.98 -9.51 -16.24
N GLU A 155 -1.10 -9.50 -17.23
CA GLU A 155 0.12 -10.33 -17.27
C GLU A 155 1.07 -10.00 -16.11
N HIS A 156 1.21 -8.71 -15.80
CA HIS A 156 2.07 -8.25 -14.71
C HIS A 156 1.45 -8.61 -13.36
N VAL A 157 0.17 -8.29 -13.16
CA VAL A 157 -0.54 -8.60 -11.90
C VAL A 157 -0.58 -10.11 -11.64
N HIS A 158 -0.76 -10.92 -12.69
CA HIS A 158 -0.71 -12.37 -12.58
C HIS A 158 0.67 -12.85 -12.08
N GLY A 159 1.76 -12.27 -12.60
CA GLY A 159 3.12 -12.53 -12.15
C GLY A 159 3.37 -12.07 -10.70
N ASP A 160 2.88 -10.88 -10.35
CA ASP A 160 3.01 -10.30 -9.01
C ASP A 160 2.25 -11.14 -7.96
N ILE A 161 1.06 -11.67 -8.30
CA ILE A 161 0.31 -12.58 -7.42
C ILE A 161 1.08 -13.89 -7.23
N ALA A 162 1.72 -14.42 -8.27
CA ALA A 162 2.56 -15.62 -8.15
C ALA A 162 3.77 -15.36 -7.25
N ALA A 163 4.46 -14.22 -7.42
CA ALA A 163 5.57 -13.80 -6.55
C ALA A 163 5.11 -13.61 -5.09
N ALA A 164 3.94 -13.01 -4.88
CA ALA A 164 3.35 -12.88 -3.54
C ALA A 164 3.06 -14.24 -2.91
N ARG A 165 2.54 -15.21 -3.68
CA ARG A 165 2.31 -16.57 -3.19
C ARG A 165 3.59 -17.25 -2.72
N ASP A 166 4.65 -17.14 -3.52
CA ASP A 166 5.90 -17.84 -3.26
C ASP A 166 6.65 -17.19 -2.07
N THR A 167 6.59 -15.87 -1.93
CA THR A 167 7.24 -15.14 -0.83
C THR A 167 6.47 -15.16 0.50
N LEU A 168 5.15 -15.40 0.50
CA LEU A 168 4.34 -15.43 1.71
C LEU A 168 4.53 -16.71 2.51
N GLY A 169 4.67 -16.56 3.83
CA GLY A 169 4.58 -17.66 4.78
C GLY A 169 3.13 -18.19 4.91
N PRO A 170 2.95 -19.35 5.59
CA PRO A 170 1.64 -20.01 5.70
C PRO A 170 0.52 -19.16 6.30
N GLU A 171 0.88 -18.27 7.23
CA GLU A 171 -0.04 -17.34 7.92
C GLU A 171 -0.05 -15.95 7.27
N GLY A 172 0.55 -15.82 6.08
CA GLY A 172 0.71 -14.55 5.39
C GLY A 172 -0.58 -14.04 4.77
N ILE A 173 -0.65 -12.71 4.67
CA ILE A 173 -1.75 -11.98 4.02
C ILE A 173 -1.24 -11.26 2.79
N VAL A 174 -1.90 -11.48 1.65
CA VAL A 174 -1.71 -10.66 0.44
C VAL A 174 -2.83 -9.64 0.33
N VAL A 175 -2.46 -8.43 -0.08
CA VAL A 175 -3.39 -7.36 -0.42
C VAL A 175 -3.17 -6.98 -1.88
N LEU A 176 -4.23 -7.04 -2.68
CA LEU A 176 -4.21 -6.65 -4.09
C LEU A 176 -5.00 -5.35 -4.25
N ASP A 177 -4.32 -4.28 -4.68
CA ASP A 177 -4.96 -2.98 -4.89
C ASP A 177 -5.73 -2.95 -6.20
N ASP A 178 -6.63 -2.01 -6.30
CA ASP A 178 -7.42 -1.69 -7.49
C ASP A 178 -8.22 -2.84 -8.14
N TYR A 179 -8.47 -3.94 -7.40
CA TYR A 179 -9.19 -5.10 -7.94
C TYR A 179 -10.64 -4.80 -8.37
N ARG A 180 -11.19 -3.65 -7.97
CA ARG A 180 -12.55 -3.19 -8.32
C ARG A 180 -12.59 -1.81 -8.97
N SER A 181 -11.47 -1.30 -9.44
CA SER A 181 -11.43 -0.01 -10.12
C SER A 181 -11.92 -0.15 -11.57
N ASP A 182 -12.71 0.81 -12.05
CA ASP A 182 -13.33 0.76 -13.38
C ASP A 182 -12.31 0.68 -14.53
N HIS A 183 -11.10 1.18 -14.29
CA HIS A 183 -10.03 1.27 -15.30
C HIS A 183 -8.98 0.15 -15.18
N THR A 184 -9.13 -0.79 -14.25
CA THR A 184 -8.16 -1.85 -13.96
C THR A 184 -8.75 -3.26 -14.09
N PRO A 185 -9.42 -3.62 -15.21
CA PRO A 185 -10.05 -4.93 -15.37
C PRO A 185 -9.05 -6.09 -15.32
N GLY A 186 -7.76 -5.84 -15.66
CA GLY A 186 -6.68 -6.81 -15.58
C GLY A 186 -6.41 -7.27 -14.15
N VAL A 187 -6.44 -6.34 -13.18
CA VAL A 187 -6.28 -6.67 -11.76
C VAL A 187 -7.42 -7.55 -11.27
N ALA A 188 -8.67 -7.20 -11.61
CA ALA A 188 -9.84 -8.00 -11.26
C ALA A 188 -9.75 -9.43 -11.84
N CYS A 189 -9.37 -9.54 -13.10
CA CYS A 189 -9.23 -10.82 -13.80
C CYS A 189 -8.16 -11.69 -13.12
N ALA A 190 -6.95 -11.18 -12.92
CA ALA A 190 -5.85 -11.91 -12.29
C ALA A 190 -6.18 -12.33 -10.85
N THR A 191 -6.83 -11.44 -10.08
CA THR A 191 -7.28 -11.73 -8.71
C THR A 191 -8.24 -12.92 -8.66
N TRP A 192 -9.30 -12.89 -9.47
CA TRP A 192 -10.29 -13.98 -9.46
C TRP A 192 -9.76 -15.26 -10.07
N GLN A 193 -8.87 -15.19 -11.05
CA GLN A 193 -8.18 -16.38 -11.55
C GLN A 193 -7.33 -17.02 -10.46
N ALA A 194 -6.59 -16.25 -9.67
CA ALA A 194 -5.82 -16.80 -8.56
C ALA A 194 -6.71 -17.49 -7.51
N VAL A 195 -7.92 -16.96 -7.26
CA VAL A 195 -8.91 -17.59 -6.38
C VAL A 195 -9.41 -18.92 -6.98
N LEU A 196 -9.69 -18.96 -8.28
CA LEU A 196 -10.28 -20.13 -8.95
C LEU A 196 -9.26 -21.24 -9.23
N GLU A 197 -8.01 -20.87 -9.55
CA GLU A 197 -7.03 -21.80 -10.14
C GLU A 197 -5.75 -21.94 -9.31
N SER A 198 -5.35 -20.92 -8.53
CA SER A 198 -4.05 -20.90 -7.82
C SER A 198 -4.17 -21.02 -6.30
N GLY A 199 -5.36 -21.35 -5.78
CA GLY A 199 -5.60 -21.62 -4.38
C GLY A 199 -5.62 -20.39 -3.47
N LEU A 200 -5.65 -19.17 -4.01
CA LEU A 200 -5.83 -17.96 -3.23
C LEU A 200 -7.21 -17.98 -2.56
N ARG A 201 -7.24 -17.79 -1.25
CA ARG A 201 -8.47 -17.81 -0.44
C ARG A 201 -8.84 -16.42 0.01
N PRO A 202 -10.04 -15.91 -0.35
CA PRO A 202 -10.49 -14.59 0.08
C PRO A 202 -10.65 -14.50 1.60
N VAL A 203 -10.15 -13.43 2.20
CA VAL A 203 -10.46 -13.07 3.59
C VAL A 203 -11.53 -12.01 3.62
N CYS A 204 -11.25 -10.85 3.05
CA CYS A 204 -12.21 -9.76 2.92
C CYS A 204 -11.91 -8.89 1.71
N VAL A 205 -12.86 -8.02 1.37
CA VAL A 205 -12.67 -6.99 0.35
C VAL A 205 -13.18 -5.65 0.86
N SER A 206 -12.45 -4.59 0.52
CA SER A 206 -12.92 -3.21 0.62
C SER A 206 -13.57 -2.74 -0.69
N SER A 207 -13.79 -1.45 -0.85
CA SER A 207 -14.19 -0.87 -2.13
C SER A 207 -13.08 -0.88 -3.18
N HIS A 208 -11.80 -1.02 -2.78
CA HIS A 208 -10.65 -0.93 -3.68
C HIS A 208 -9.74 -2.15 -3.59
N LYS A 209 -9.53 -2.71 -2.40
CA LYS A 209 -8.53 -3.76 -2.16
C LYS A 209 -9.17 -5.11 -1.87
N PHE A 210 -8.50 -6.16 -2.34
CA PHE A 210 -8.77 -7.55 -2.03
C PHE A 210 -7.72 -8.04 -1.01
N TYR A 211 -8.17 -8.69 0.03
CA TYR A 211 -7.34 -9.28 1.08
C TYR A 211 -7.51 -10.79 1.07
N GLY A 212 -6.42 -11.51 0.93
CA GLY A 212 -6.43 -12.97 0.80
C GLY A 212 -5.25 -13.65 1.47
N THR A 213 -5.29 -14.99 1.46
CA THR A 213 -4.22 -15.84 1.98
C THR A 213 -4.20 -17.15 1.21
N TRP A 214 -3.07 -17.85 1.21
CA TRP A 214 -3.01 -19.25 0.77
C TRP A 214 -3.15 -20.25 1.94
N GLY A 215 -3.17 -19.74 3.18
CA GLY A 215 -3.50 -20.48 4.40
C GLY A 215 -5.00 -20.64 4.65
N ASP A 216 -5.41 -20.87 5.91
CA ASP A 216 -6.82 -20.90 6.30
C ASP A 216 -7.37 -19.47 6.49
N PRO A 217 -8.35 -19.02 5.69
CA PRO A 217 -8.93 -17.70 5.82
C PRO A 217 -9.89 -17.55 7.02
N ARG A 218 -10.42 -18.65 7.57
CA ARG A 218 -11.51 -18.62 8.55
C ARG A 218 -11.14 -17.91 9.85
N PRO A 219 -9.96 -18.16 10.48
CA PRO A 219 -9.57 -17.47 11.70
C PRO A 219 -9.49 -15.94 11.50
N TRP A 220 -8.99 -15.52 10.32
CA TRP A 220 -8.93 -14.11 9.95
C TRP A 220 -10.33 -13.51 9.76
N GLN A 221 -11.18 -14.19 9.01
CA GLN A 221 -12.54 -13.75 8.71
C GLN A 221 -13.39 -13.60 9.97
N ASP A 222 -13.36 -14.59 10.88
CA ASP A 222 -14.19 -14.61 12.07
C ASP A 222 -13.72 -13.57 13.10
N ALA A 223 -12.41 -13.41 13.28
CA ALA A 223 -11.84 -12.39 14.14
C ALA A 223 -12.14 -10.98 13.60
N LEU A 224 -11.89 -10.74 12.30
CA LEU A 224 -12.15 -9.46 11.64
C LEU A 224 -13.61 -9.05 11.77
N HIS A 225 -14.53 -9.97 11.45
CA HIS A 225 -15.96 -9.71 11.58
C HIS A 225 -16.36 -9.35 13.02
N THR A 226 -15.89 -10.14 14.00
CA THR A 226 -16.22 -9.93 15.41
C THR A 226 -15.70 -8.59 15.91
N GLU A 227 -14.46 -8.28 15.65
CA GLU A 227 -13.83 -7.06 16.17
C GLU A 227 -14.33 -5.79 15.48
N LEU A 228 -14.50 -5.80 14.15
CA LEU A 228 -15.04 -4.63 13.45
C LEU A 228 -16.51 -4.39 13.80
N ARG A 229 -17.28 -5.46 14.04
CA ARG A 229 -18.66 -5.33 14.54
C ARG A 229 -18.70 -4.69 15.93
N ALA A 230 -17.80 -5.11 16.83
CA ALA A 230 -17.69 -4.55 18.17
C ALA A 230 -17.24 -3.08 18.18
N ARG A 231 -16.30 -2.69 17.29
CA ARG A 231 -15.88 -1.28 17.11
C ARG A 231 -17.02 -0.37 16.66
N GLY A 232 -18.04 -0.91 15.97
CA GLY A 232 -19.12 -0.13 15.37
C GLY A 232 -18.63 0.73 14.20
N LYS A 233 -19.53 1.53 13.60
CA LYS A 233 -19.23 2.43 12.46
C LYS A 233 -18.69 1.72 11.21
N CYS A 234 -18.73 0.37 11.18
CA CYS A 234 -18.37 -0.46 10.05
C CYS A 234 -19.61 -1.11 9.44
N TRP A 235 -19.66 -1.16 8.13
CA TRP A 235 -20.62 -1.96 7.39
C TRP A 235 -19.95 -3.28 7.03
N LEU A 236 -20.61 -4.40 7.34
CA LEU A 236 -20.08 -5.75 7.16
C LEU A 236 -21.15 -6.61 6.51
N GLN A 237 -20.80 -7.34 5.46
CA GLN A 237 -21.70 -8.27 4.79
C GLN A 237 -20.96 -9.53 4.34
N TRP A 238 -21.51 -10.69 4.68
CA TRP A 238 -21.02 -11.95 4.16
C TRP A 238 -21.54 -12.22 2.76
N GLN A 239 -20.67 -12.74 1.91
CA GLN A 239 -21.02 -13.28 0.60
C GLN A 239 -20.31 -14.61 0.35
N GLN A 240 -20.79 -15.34 -0.67
CA GLN A 240 -20.09 -16.48 -1.25
C GLN A 240 -19.83 -16.19 -2.73
N VAL A 241 -18.57 -16.39 -3.14
CA VAL A 241 -18.13 -16.25 -4.53
C VAL A 241 -17.31 -17.47 -4.89
N ALA A 242 -17.71 -18.18 -5.94
CA ALA A 242 -17.00 -19.40 -6.38
C ALA A 242 -16.79 -20.45 -5.27
N GLY A 243 -17.79 -20.64 -4.40
CA GLY A 243 -17.69 -21.54 -3.26
C GLY A 243 -16.87 -21.01 -2.07
N GLN A 244 -16.22 -19.87 -2.21
CA GLN A 244 -15.43 -19.23 -1.16
C GLN A 244 -16.28 -18.24 -0.36
N ARG A 245 -16.16 -18.31 0.97
CA ARG A 245 -16.75 -17.32 1.89
C ARG A 245 -15.93 -16.03 1.84
N LEU A 246 -16.59 -14.89 1.80
CA LEU A 246 -15.96 -13.58 1.65
C LEU A 246 -16.66 -12.54 2.52
N LEU A 247 -15.90 -11.73 3.26
CA LEU A 247 -16.43 -10.60 4.04
C LEU A 247 -16.27 -9.29 3.24
N LEU A 248 -17.38 -8.62 2.95
CA LEU A 248 -17.38 -7.26 2.43
C LEU A 248 -17.25 -6.28 3.60
N VAL A 249 -16.31 -5.33 3.51
CA VAL A 249 -16.01 -4.36 4.57
C VAL A 249 -16.12 -2.93 4.06
N GLY A 250 -16.89 -2.10 4.77
CA GLY A 250 -16.93 -0.67 4.61
C GLY A 250 -16.71 0.03 5.96
N ALA A 251 -15.63 0.76 6.11
CA ALA A 251 -15.26 1.43 7.36
C ALA A 251 -15.04 2.95 7.20
N ARG A 252 -15.74 3.58 6.25
CA ARG A 252 -15.61 5.03 5.97
C ARG A 252 -15.88 5.93 7.17
N LYS A 253 -16.73 5.48 8.09
CA LYS A 253 -17.12 6.21 9.31
C LYS A 253 -16.34 5.76 10.54
N ALA A 254 -15.53 4.72 10.45
CA ALA A 254 -14.69 4.26 11.54
C ALA A 254 -13.63 5.31 11.89
N ASP A 255 -13.22 5.31 13.15
CA ASP A 255 -12.10 6.13 13.57
C ASP A 255 -10.83 5.61 12.90
N PRO A 256 -9.92 6.50 12.43
CA PRO A 256 -8.67 6.07 11.84
C PRO A 256 -7.80 5.37 12.88
N PRO A 257 -6.89 4.48 12.47
CA PRO A 257 -5.84 4.02 13.34
C PRO A 257 -4.91 5.17 13.74
N THR A 258 -4.04 4.93 14.71
CA THR A 258 -2.92 5.83 14.99
C THR A 258 -1.99 5.81 13.79
N LEU A 259 -1.81 6.95 13.18
CA LEU A 259 -0.95 7.10 11.99
C LEU A 259 0.47 7.49 12.41
N PRO A 260 1.49 7.14 11.63
CA PRO A 260 2.86 7.57 11.85
C PRO A 260 2.97 9.10 11.95
N VAL A 261 3.81 9.58 12.87
CA VAL A 261 4.01 11.00 13.12
C VAL A 261 5.27 11.47 12.39
N SER A 262 5.12 12.49 11.58
CA SER A 262 6.25 13.08 10.84
C SER A 262 7.21 13.81 11.78
N ARG A 263 8.51 13.70 11.53
CA ARG A 263 9.54 14.52 12.18
C ARG A 263 9.42 16.02 11.88
N HIS A 264 8.69 16.37 10.82
CA HIS A 264 8.39 17.74 10.43
C HIS A 264 7.05 18.25 11.00
N ALA A 265 6.37 17.45 11.84
CA ALA A 265 5.13 17.87 12.48
C ALA A 265 5.36 19.09 13.38
N SER A 266 4.56 20.13 13.20
CA SER A 266 4.60 21.26 14.14
C SER A 266 3.72 20.97 15.36
N PRO A 267 4.02 21.53 16.55
CA PRO A 267 3.19 21.36 17.74
C PRO A 267 1.70 21.69 17.55
N ALA A 268 1.38 22.59 16.63
CA ALA A 268 0.01 22.98 16.26
C ALA A 268 -0.72 21.91 15.43
N SER A 269 -0.04 20.99 14.78
CA SER A 269 -0.66 19.92 13.99
C SER A 269 -1.03 18.69 14.81
N ALA A 270 -0.48 18.54 16.01
CA ALA A 270 -0.77 17.45 16.96
C ALA A 270 -2.06 17.72 17.78
N ALA A 271 -2.51 18.97 17.88
CA ALA A 271 -3.75 19.31 18.56
C ALA A 271 -4.92 19.26 17.55
N GLY A 272 -5.72 18.21 17.65
CA GLY A 272 -7.01 17.93 17.02
C GLY A 272 -7.48 18.85 15.87
N ARG A 273 -7.38 18.36 14.64
CA ARG A 273 -7.94 19.03 13.45
C ARG A 273 -9.45 19.24 13.60
N LYS A 274 -9.89 20.50 13.58
CA LYS A 274 -11.28 20.81 13.23
C LYS A 274 -11.57 20.24 11.83
N PRO A 275 -12.72 19.58 11.61
CA PRO A 275 -13.06 19.06 10.30
C PRO A 275 -13.01 20.19 9.26
N PRO A 276 -12.47 19.95 8.08
CA PRO A 276 -12.41 20.95 7.02
C PRO A 276 -13.83 21.43 6.67
N PRO A 277 -14.02 22.68 6.26
CA PRO A 277 -15.33 23.19 5.86
C PRO A 277 -15.92 22.26 4.78
N ARG A 278 -17.23 22.02 4.83
CA ARG A 278 -17.94 21.05 3.97
C ARG A 278 -17.59 21.16 2.47
N ALA A 279 -17.31 22.37 1.98
CA ALA A 279 -16.89 22.59 0.60
C ALA A 279 -15.49 22.02 0.28
N ALA A 280 -14.55 22.02 1.22
CA ALA A 280 -13.22 21.43 1.03
C ALA A 280 -13.25 19.90 1.11
N ALA A 281 -14.13 19.34 1.94
CA ALA A 281 -14.36 17.89 2.03
C ALA A 281 -15.04 17.35 0.75
N ALA A 282 -16.05 18.05 0.23
CA ALA A 282 -16.70 17.71 -1.03
C ALA A 282 -15.75 17.79 -2.22
N ARG A 283 -14.81 18.74 -2.22
CA ARG A 283 -13.81 18.88 -3.28
C ARG A 283 -12.74 17.78 -3.24
N ARG A 284 -12.32 17.33 -2.05
CA ARG A 284 -11.42 16.17 -1.90
C ARG A 284 -12.11 14.89 -2.39
N LEU A 285 -13.35 14.64 -1.97
CA LEU A 285 -14.15 13.53 -2.46
C LEU A 285 -14.32 13.53 -3.99
N ALA A 286 -14.53 14.69 -4.60
CA ALA A 286 -14.63 14.81 -6.05
C ALA A 286 -13.29 14.54 -6.75
N VAL A 287 -12.16 14.94 -6.16
CA VAL A 287 -10.82 14.65 -6.70
C VAL A 287 -10.48 13.17 -6.56
N ASP A 288 -10.86 12.56 -5.42
CA ASP A 288 -10.59 11.15 -5.11
C ASP A 288 -11.49 10.16 -5.89
N LEU A 289 -12.60 10.65 -6.46
CA LEU A 289 -13.54 9.86 -7.27
C LEU A 289 -13.39 10.05 -8.78
N LEU A 290 -12.55 11.00 -9.21
CA LEU A 290 -12.35 11.29 -10.63
C LEU A 290 -11.05 10.63 -11.13
N PRO A 291 -11.09 9.98 -12.32
CA PRO A 291 -9.87 9.51 -12.96
C PRO A 291 -8.81 10.62 -13.08
N PRO A 292 -7.51 10.29 -13.02
CA PRO A 292 -6.41 11.29 -13.06
C PRO A 292 -6.49 12.28 -14.21
N VAL A 293 -7.08 11.88 -15.34
CA VAL A 293 -7.30 12.72 -16.54
C VAL A 293 -8.29 13.86 -16.25
N MET A 294 -9.35 13.60 -15.52
CA MET A 294 -10.38 14.62 -15.22
C MET A 294 -9.93 15.59 -14.13
N THR A 295 -9.12 15.15 -13.18
CA THR A 295 -8.55 16.04 -12.16
C THR A 295 -7.57 17.07 -12.77
N ARG A 296 -6.86 16.70 -13.84
CA ARG A 296 -5.99 17.63 -14.60
C ARG A 296 -6.78 18.65 -15.41
N ALA A 297 -7.89 18.25 -16.05
CA ALA A 297 -8.75 19.17 -16.78
C ALA A 297 -9.32 20.27 -15.86
N LEU A 298 -9.75 19.90 -14.65
CA LEU A 298 -10.23 20.85 -13.63
C LEU A 298 -9.14 21.76 -13.08
N ARG A 299 -7.88 21.31 -13.04
CA ARG A 299 -6.74 22.17 -12.63
C ARG A 299 -6.32 23.13 -13.75
N ARG A 300 -6.43 22.74 -15.05
CA ARG A 300 -6.13 23.61 -16.19
C ARG A 300 -7.20 24.69 -16.43
N ALA A 301 -8.46 24.41 -16.17
CA ALA A 301 -9.57 25.37 -16.33
C ALA A 301 -9.57 26.49 -15.26
N ARG A 302 -8.60 26.52 -14.34
CA ARG A 302 -8.46 27.49 -13.25
C ARG A 302 -7.17 28.32 -13.29
N ARG A 303 -6.38 28.19 -14.35
CA ARG A 303 -5.31 29.11 -14.73
C ARG A 303 -5.81 29.97 -15.89
#